data_de9a5db26b064c72edde3aa3220819ad
#
_entry.id   de9a5db26b064c72edde3aa3220819ad
#
_cell.length_a   1.000
_cell.length_b   1.000
_cell.length_c   1.000
_cell.angle_alpha   90.00
_cell.angle_beta   90.00
_cell.angle_gamma   90.00
#
_symmetry.space_group_name_H-M   'P 1'
#
loop_
_entity.id
_entity.type
_entity.pdbx_description
1 polymer ?
#
loop_
_entity_poly.entity_id
_entity_poly.type
_entity_poly.pdbx_seq_one_letter_code
_entity_poly.pdbx_strand_id
1 'polypeptide(L)'
;MKTIEHMKSTFIRHYCIIAVFVFPAILSAKGSNPPIELWYDQPADEWMKSTPVGNGRLGAMVYGGVLGEIIAINESSMWSGAHDPHQEQPFGKEKMKELRQLFFDGKLVEGNQIAGENLRGLLHSFGTHLPIGDLKLSFTYPEGKITNYKRSLNMNQALSTVSYKVGAIQYTRECFASNPDDAIILHTSADKKGSITADLSLDLLREASVQIKDQQITFEGDVSFPQQGPGGVSFIGKISVIAPKGTFQTKPGLLSVQNADELTIIIDVRTNYKNDQYKQLCEQTIKEVEAQEYKELKRRHIEDFSPLFDRVSLTLGNNRYDKLPTDKRWERIKSGATDPGLDAIFFQYGRYLLLASSRENSPLPVALQGFFNDNLACNMSWTNDYHLDINTQQNYWISNIGNLPECNIPLFSYIKDLSIHGTKTAQIVYGCKGWTAHTTANIWGCTAPSSNIGWGLFPTASSWLASHLWSQYEYTLDKDFLAKTAYPLLKGNAEFLLDYMTEDP
;
A
#
# COMPACT_ATOMS: atom_id res chain seq x y z
N MET A 1 -9.97 27.73 72.08
CA MET A 1 -10.93 27.53 73.22
C MET A 1 -12.09 26.72 72.67
N LYS A 2 -12.24 25.52 73.27
CA LYS A 2 -13.50 24.71 73.44
C LYS A 2 -14.26 24.34 72.15
N THR A 3 -14.72 23.15 71.86
CA THR A 3 -14.80 21.92 72.68
C THR A 3 -15.05 20.76 71.69
N ILE A 4 -14.35 19.63 71.91
CA ILE A 4 -14.62 18.33 71.40
C ILE A 4 -15.82 17.77 72.16
N GLU A 5 -16.77 17.07 71.48
CA GLU A 5 -17.48 15.94 72.07
C GLU A 5 -18.10 15.06 70.99
N HIS A 6 -17.63 13.83 70.97
CA HIS A 6 -18.23 12.53 70.80
C HIS A 6 -19.67 12.41 70.27
N MET A 7 -19.80 11.69 69.21
CA MET A 7 -20.94 10.79 69.09
C MET A 7 -20.52 9.42 68.50
N LYS A 8 -20.99 8.42 69.19
CA LYS A 8 -20.65 7.00 69.15
C LYS A 8 -21.10 6.30 67.89
N SER A 9 -20.27 5.31 67.51
CA SER A 9 -20.49 4.24 66.59
C SER A 9 -21.91 3.62 66.66
N THR A 10 -22.50 3.44 65.47
CA THR A 10 -23.48 2.36 65.26
C THR A 10 -23.08 1.61 64.03
N PHE A 11 -22.53 0.41 64.22
CA PHE A 11 -22.23 -0.54 63.19
C PHE A 11 -23.56 -1.05 62.57
N ILE A 12 -23.88 -0.62 61.36
CA ILE A 12 -24.87 -1.28 60.53
C ILE A 12 -24.09 -2.17 59.52
N ARG A 13 -24.15 -3.46 59.80
CA ARG A 13 -23.70 -4.50 58.86
C ARG A 13 -24.65 -4.51 57.67
N HIS A 14 -24.22 -3.95 56.53
CA HIS A 14 -24.90 -4.17 55.25
C HIS A 14 -24.31 -5.44 54.62
N TYR A 15 -25.08 -6.46 54.56
CA TYR A 15 -24.81 -7.64 53.73
C TYR A 15 -24.99 -7.18 52.27
N CYS A 16 -23.88 -7.01 51.55
CA CYS A 16 -23.91 -6.92 50.08
C CYS A 16 -24.22 -8.32 49.56
N ILE A 17 -25.47 -8.54 49.18
CA ILE A 17 -25.87 -9.70 48.34
C ILE A 17 -25.33 -9.38 46.94
N ILE A 18 -24.19 -10.00 46.57
CA ILE A 18 -23.72 -10.01 45.17
C ILE A 18 -24.67 -10.97 44.42
N ALA A 19 -25.64 -10.39 43.75
CA ALA A 19 -26.41 -11.12 42.76
C ALA A 19 -25.50 -11.34 41.55
N VAL A 20 -24.92 -12.53 41.44
CA VAL A 20 -24.23 -12.97 40.21
C VAL A 20 -25.29 -13.18 39.15
N PHE A 21 -25.50 -12.17 38.33
CA PHE A 21 -26.24 -12.33 37.08
C PHE A 21 -25.36 -13.17 36.13
N VAL A 22 -25.60 -14.47 36.11
CA VAL A 22 -25.15 -15.35 35.04
C VAL A 22 -25.95 -14.94 33.80
N PHE A 23 -25.40 -14.04 33.01
CA PHE A 23 -25.88 -13.86 31.65
C PHE A 23 -25.60 -15.17 30.89
N PRO A 24 -26.59 -15.84 30.36
CA PRO A 24 -26.34 -16.92 29.43
C PRO A 24 -25.59 -16.27 28.26
N ALA A 25 -24.37 -16.72 28.02
CA ALA A 25 -23.69 -16.43 26.77
C ALA A 25 -24.58 -16.99 25.65
N ILE A 26 -25.40 -16.15 25.07
CA ILE A 26 -26.05 -16.45 23.81
C ILE A 26 -24.87 -16.59 22.84
N LEU A 27 -24.45 -17.85 22.59
CA LEU A 27 -23.70 -18.17 21.37
C LEU A 27 -24.63 -17.79 20.21
N SER A 28 -24.58 -16.53 19.83
CA SER A 28 -25.10 -16.10 18.55
C SER A 28 -24.32 -16.88 17.51
N ALA A 29 -24.99 -17.85 16.88
CA ALA A 29 -24.47 -18.42 15.66
C ALA A 29 -24.09 -17.19 14.78
N LYS A 30 -22.80 -17.01 14.49
CA LYS A 30 -22.33 -16.01 13.55
C LYS A 30 -22.99 -16.34 12.21
N GLY A 31 -24.18 -15.79 11.95
CA GLY A 31 -24.64 -15.64 10.61
C GLY A 31 -23.56 -14.84 9.91
N SER A 32 -22.89 -15.42 8.93
CA SER A 32 -21.91 -14.73 8.12
C SER A 32 -22.58 -13.47 7.57
N ASN A 33 -22.10 -12.30 7.98
CA ASN A 33 -22.51 -11.07 7.33
C ASN A 33 -22.31 -11.24 5.82
N PRO A 34 -23.24 -10.74 4.98
CA PRO A 34 -23.05 -10.82 3.55
C PRO A 34 -21.71 -10.18 3.20
N PRO A 35 -20.97 -10.72 2.21
CA PRO A 35 -19.66 -10.20 1.84
C PRO A 35 -19.79 -8.73 1.40
N ILE A 36 -18.84 -7.91 1.84
CA ILE A 36 -18.69 -6.53 1.37
C ILE A 36 -18.00 -6.61 0.01
N GLU A 37 -18.75 -6.36 -1.05
CA GLU A 37 -18.34 -6.66 -2.41
C GLU A 37 -18.47 -5.43 -3.33
N LEU A 38 -17.43 -5.16 -4.10
CA LEU A 38 -17.54 -4.38 -5.34
C LEU A 38 -17.80 -5.37 -6.48
N TRP A 39 -18.84 -5.17 -7.30
CA TRP A 39 -19.10 -6.08 -8.39
C TRP A 39 -19.61 -5.37 -9.65
N TYR A 40 -19.37 -6.01 -10.81
CA TYR A 40 -19.64 -5.45 -12.13
C TYR A 40 -20.12 -6.56 -13.06
N ASP A 41 -20.96 -6.19 -14.02
CA ASP A 41 -21.53 -7.09 -15.05
C ASP A 41 -20.78 -7.04 -16.39
N GLN A 42 -19.61 -6.38 -16.40
CA GLN A 42 -18.74 -6.25 -17.56
C GLN A 42 -17.25 -6.22 -17.15
N PRO A 43 -16.31 -6.64 -18.03
CA PRO A 43 -14.88 -6.47 -17.82
C PRO A 43 -14.48 -5.00 -17.64
N ALA A 44 -13.32 -4.76 -17.03
CA ALA A 44 -12.69 -3.45 -17.07
C ALA A 44 -12.03 -3.25 -18.44
N ASP A 45 -12.27 -2.08 -19.02
CA ASP A 45 -11.68 -1.63 -20.30
C ASP A 45 -10.47 -0.70 -20.07
N GLU A 46 -10.27 -0.27 -18.82
CA GLU A 46 -9.16 0.57 -18.40
C GLU A 46 -8.71 0.24 -16.96
N TRP A 47 -7.48 0.64 -16.63
CA TRP A 47 -6.85 0.37 -15.33
C TRP A 47 -7.71 0.85 -14.15
N MET A 48 -8.28 2.06 -14.23
CA MET A 48 -9.09 2.66 -13.16
C MET A 48 -10.38 1.88 -12.83
N LYS A 49 -10.85 1.02 -13.73
CA LYS A 49 -12.04 0.19 -13.54
C LYS A 49 -11.72 -1.22 -13.06
N SER A 50 -10.43 -1.60 -13.03
CA SER A 50 -9.98 -2.93 -12.61
C SER A 50 -10.06 -3.10 -11.08
N THR A 51 -9.88 -4.31 -10.59
CA THR A 51 -9.97 -4.61 -9.15
C THR A 51 -8.58 -4.83 -8.56
N PRO A 52 -8.20 -4.10 -7.48
CA PRO A 52 -6.91 -4.24 -6.84
C PRO A 52 -6.85 -5.46 -5.92
N VAL A 53 -5.72 -6.18 -5.91
CA VAL A 53 -5.34 -7.15 -4.88
C VAL A 53 -3.91 -6.87 -4.42
N GLY A 54 -3.62 -6.99 -3.12
CA GLY A 54 -2.29 -6.67 -2.61
C GLY A 54 -2.02 -7.30 -1.24
N ASN A 55 -0.72 -7.46 -0.92
CA ASN A 55 -0.24 -8.05 0.33
C ASN A 55 0.73 -7.13 1.10
N GLY A 56 0.81 -5.85 0.71
CA GLY A 56 1.73 -4.85 1.28
C GLY A 56 3.11 -4.78 0.61
N ARG A 57 3.49 -5.78 -0.19
CA ARG A 57 4.72 -5.79 -1.00
C ARG A 57 4.43 -5.97 -2.49
N LEU A 58 3.62 -6.95 -2.84
CA LEU A 58 3.13 -7.20 -4.19
C LEU A 58 1.69 -6.76 -4.35
N GLY A 59 1.35 -6.20 -5.49
CA GLY A 59 -0.01 -5.84 -5.85
C GLY A 59 -0.30 -6.07 -7.32
N ALA A 60 -1.57 -6.28 -7.62
CA ALA A 60 -2.04 -6.44 -8.98
C ALA A 60 -3.39 -5.75 -9.19
N MET A 61 -3.59 -5.24 -10.40
CA MET A 61 -4.89 -4.76 -10.89
C MET A 61 -5.43 -5.79 -11.87
N VAL A 62 -6.62 -6.35 -11.56
CA VAL A 62 -7.26 -7.44 -12.30
C VAL A 62 -8.38 -6.86 -13.18
N TYR A 63 -8.27 -6.97 -14.50
CA TYR A 63 -9.24 -6.40 -15.45
C TYR A 63 -10.49 -7.25 -15.60
N GLY A 64 -10.37 -8.55 -15.47
CA GLY A 64 -11.51 -9.48 -15.56
C GLY A 64 -11.95 -9.76 -16.99
N GLY A 65 -11.08 -9.65 -17.96
CA GLY A 65 -11.40 -9.93 -19.35
C GLY A 65 -11.70 -11.41 -19.59
N VAL A 66 -12.61 -11.72 -20.55
CA VAL A 66 -12.98 -13.11 -20.86
C VAL A 66 -12.02 -13.70 -21.88
N LEU A 67 -11.91 -13.09 -23.06
CA LEU A 67 -11.00 -13.57 -24.12
C LEU A 67 -9.55 -13.18 -23.84
N GLY A 68 -9.33 -12.03 -23.22
CA GLY A 68 -8.02 -11.54 -22.81
C GLY A 68 -8.09 -11.03 -21.38
N GLU A 69 -7.23 -11.50 -20.50
CA GLU A 69 -7.05 -11.00 -19.13
C GLU A 69 -5.78 -10.18 -19.05
N ILE A 70 -5.80 -9.13 -18.25
CA ILE A 70 -4.65 -8.31 -17.93
C ILE A 70 -4.49 -8.29 -16.40
N ILE A 71 -3.30 -8.62 -15.94
CA ILE A 71 -2.87 -8.50 -14.55
C ILE A 71 -1.74 -7.48 -14.51
N ALA A 72 -2.04 -6.23 -14.16
CA ALA A 72 -1.03 -5.17 -14.04
C ALA A 72 -0.32 -5.29 -12.69
N ILE A 73 1.00 -5.52 -12.71
CA ILE A 73 1.80 -5.94 -11.55
C ILE A 73 2.57 -4.75 -10.98
N ASN A 74 2.53 -4.62 -9.65
CA ASN A 74 3.32 -3.66 -8.87
C ASN A 74 4.10 -4.37 -7.76
N GLU A 75 5.26 -3.81 -7.40
CA GLU A 75 6.08 -4.18 -6.25
C GLU A 75 6.53 -2.90 -5.54
N SER A 76 6.42 -2.85 -4.20
CA SER A 76 6.57 -1.62 -3.41
C SER A 76 7.95 -0.99 -3.44
N SER A 77 9.01 -1.77 -3.67
CA SER A 77 10.39 -1.30 -3.74
C SER A 77 10.93 -1.12 -5.17
N MET A 78 10.06 -1.16 -6.16
CA MET A 78 10.42 -0.93 -7.57
C MET A 78 10.64 0.57 -7.83
N TRP A 79 11.81 1.07 -7.46
CA TRP A 79 12.15 2.49 -7.53
C TRP A 79 13.37 2.77 -8.40
N SER A 80 13.31 3.88 -9.15
CA SER A 80 14.48 4.51 -9.73
C SER A 80 15.20 5.39 -8.70
N GLY A 81 16.33 5.98 -9.11
CA GLY A 81 17.11 6.88 -8.26
C GLY A 81 18.15 6.15 -7.40
N ALA A 82 18.87 6.91 -6.60
CA ALA A 82 19.90 6.43 -5.70
C ALA A 82 20.08 7.38 -4.51
N HIS A 83 20.72 6.89 -3.45
CA HIS A 83 21.12 7.76 -2.34
C HIS A 83 22.09 8.85 -2.81
N ASP A 84 21.76 10.10 -2.54
CA ASP A 84 22.63 11.25 -2.78
C ASP A 84 23.26 11.72 -1.46
N PRO A 85 24.56 11.46 -1.22
CA PRO A 85 25.22 11.88 0.01
C PRO A 85 25.47 13.39 0.10
N HIS A 86 25.27 14.12 -0.99
CA HIS A 86 25.54 15.56 -1.13
C HIS A 86 24.28 16.38 -1.43
N GLN A 87 23.11 15.87 -1.01
CA GLN A 87 21.84 16.54 -1.25
C GLN A 87 21.68 17.89 -0.54
N GLU A 88 22.43 18.13 0.53
CA GLU A 88 22.35 19.36 1.33
C GLU A 88 23.32 20.43 0.82
N GLN A 89 22.84 21.66 0.67
CA GLN A 89 23.69 22.83 0.52
C GLN A 89 24.12 23.35 1.91
N PRO A 90 25.45 23.54 2.15
CA PRO A 90 25.89 24.11 3.41
C PRO A 90 25.48 25.58 3.52
N PHE A 91 24.56 25.89 4.40
CA PHE A 91 24.13 27.26 4.71
C PHE A 91 24.46 27.62 6.16
N GLY A 92 23.97 26.85 7.11
CA GLY A 92 24.33 26.94 8.52
C GLY A 92 23.63 28.06 9.30
N LYS A 93 23.89 28.07 10.59
CA LYS A 93 23.15 28.92 11.56
C LYS A 93 23.35 30.42 11.36
N GLU A 94 24.57 30.85 11.08
CA GLU A 94 24.88 32.28 10.95
C GLU A 94 24.23 32.88 9.70
N LYS A 95 24.35 32.22 8.57
CA LYS A 95 23.68 32.66 7.33
C LYS A 95 22.15 32.60 7.45
N MET A 96 21.61 31.64 8.18
CA MET A 96 20.18 31.56 8.47
C MET A 96 19.73 32.76 9.30
N LYS A 97 20.56 33.22 10.25
CA LYS A 97 20.28 34.44 11.04
C LYS A 97 20.30 35.69 10.16
N GLU A 98 21.30 35.83 9.28
CA GLU A 98 21.37 36.93 8.34
C GLU A 98 20.16 36.96 7.38
N LEU A 99 19.76 35.80 6.87
CA LEU A 99 18.58 35.65 6.02
C LEU A 99 17.30 36.11 6.75
N ARG A 100 17.10 35.69 7.99
CA ARG A 100 15.96 36.10 8.81
C ARG A 100 15.93 37.58 9.04
N GLN A 101 17.09 38.22 9.25
CA GLN A 101 17.19 39.66 9.44
C GLN A 101 16.70 40.42 8.20
N LEU A 102 16.94 39.92 6.99
CA LEU A 102 16.41 40.53 5.76
C LEU A 102 14.87 40.52 5.75
N PHE A 103 14.25 39.43 6.21
CA PHE A 103 12.79 39.37 6.30
C PHE A 103 12.25 40.33 7.39
N PHE A 104 12.89 40.42 8.56
CA PHE A 104 12.54 41.36 9.60
C PHE A 104 12.69 42.82 9.17
N ASP A 105 13.70 43.13 8.34
CA ASP A 105 13.93 44.45 7.74
C ASP A 105 12.94 44.75 6.59
N GLY A 106 12.01 43.86 6.25
CA GLY A 106 11.08 43.99 5.13
C GLY A 106 11.69 43.81 3.74
N LYS A 107 12.94 43.33 3.64
CA LYS A 107 13.67 43.08 2.38
C LYS A 107 13.26 41.72 1.77
N LEU A 108 11.98 41.54 1.51
CA LEU A 108 11.38 40.24 1.13
C LEU A 108 11.94 39.69 -0.18
N VAL A 109 12.19 40.55 -1.18
CA VAL A 109 12.70 40.14 -2.51
C VAL A 109 14.12 39.60 -2.38
N GLU A 110 14.99 40.34 -1.69
CA GLU A 110 16.38 39.95 -1.44
C GLU A 110 16.46 38.66 -0.61
N GLY A 111 15.67 38.59 0.47
CA GLY A 111 15.58 37.40 1.30
C GLY A 111 15.12 36.16 0.52
N ASN A 112 14.08 36.27 -0.33
CA ASN A 112 13.60 35.18 -1.16
C ASN A 112 14.64 34.73 -2.20
N GLN A 113 15.39 35.68 -2.80
CA GLN A 113 16.46 35.32 -3.72
C GLN A 113 17.56 34.50 -3.02
N ILE A 114 18.07 34.99 -1.90
CA ILE A 114 19.11 34.31 -1.11
C ILE A 114 18.64 32.94 -0.64
N ALA A 115 17.39 32.83 -0.16
CA ALA A 115 16.79 31.56 0.22
C ALA A 115 16.71 30.59 -0.96
N GLY A 116 16.26 31.06 -2.13
CA GLY A 116 16.16 30.25 -3.36
C GLY A 116 17.50 29.72 -3.86
N GLU A 117 18.55 30.50 -3.72
CA GLU A 117 19.90 30.11 -4.14
C GLU A 117 20.58 29.13 -3.18
N ASN A 118 20.27 29.21 -1.86
CA ASN A 118 21.06 28.54 -0.83
C ASN A 118 20.34 27.48 -0.02
N LEU A 119 19.00 27.52 0.09
CA LEU A 119 18.25 26.53 0.86
C LEU A 119 17.72 25.37 0.02
N ARG A 120 17.75 25.48 -1.28
CA ARG A 120 17.38 24.40 -2.19
C ARG A 120 18.40 23.27 -2.11
N GLY A 121 17.94 22.03 -2.02
CA GLY A 121 18.81 20.85 -2.09
C GLY A 121 19.46 20.66 -3.46
N LEU A 122 20.62 20.02 -3.48
CA LEU A 122 21.39 19.67 -4.68
C LEU A 122 21.04 18.24 -5.11
N LEU A 123 19.81 18.02 -5.58
CA LEU A 123 19.34 16.68 -5.92
C LEU A 123 19.83 16.25 -7.31
N HIS A 124 20.80 15.35 -7.36
CA HIS A 124 21.30 14.74 -8.60
C HIS A 124 20.51 13.49 -8.98
N SER A 125 19.96 12.79 -8.00
CA SER A 125 19.15 11.60 -8.19
C SER A 125 18.04 11.56 -7.15
N PHE A 126 16.78 11.74 -7.58
CA PHE A 126 15.63 11.70 -6.69
C PHE A 126 14.88 10.36 -6.80
N GLY A 127 14.56 9.95 -8.01
CA GLY A 127 13.85 8.71 -8.30
C GLY A 127 12.34 8.79 -8.09
N THR A 128 11.68 7.68 -8.41
CA THR A 128 10.21 7.53 -8.31
C THR A 128 9.84 6.05 -8.21
N HIS A 129 8.72 5.73 -7.57
CA HIS A 129 8.14 4.39 -7.61
C HIS A 129 7.59 4.09 -9.01
N LEU A 130 7.86 2.89 -9.53
CA LEU A 130 7.57 2.48 -10.90
C LEU A 130 6.78 1.18 -10.94
N PRO A 131 5.80 1.03 -11.85
CA PRO A 131 5.14 -0.23 -12.10
C PRO A 131 6.05 -1.17 -12.90
N ILE A 132 5.76 -2.47 -12.83
CA ILE A 132 6.50 -3.52 -13.53
C ILE A 132 5.99 -3.66 -14.97
N GLY A 133 4.70 -3.85 -15.14
CA GLY A 133 4.03 -4.13 -16.40
C GLY A 133 2.90 -5.13 -16.24
N ASP A 134 2.48 -5.71 -17.34
CA ASP A 134 1.28 -6.53 -17.44
C ASP A 134 1.62 -8.00 -17.77
N LEU A 135 1.07 -8.91 -16.97
CA LEU A 135 0.88 -10.29 -17.44
C LEU A 135 -0.41 -10.33 -18.26
N LYS A 136 -0.29 -10.73 -19.53
CA LYS A 136 -1.42 -10.88 -20.46
C LYS A 136 -1.72 -12.36 -20.69
N LEU A 137 -2.99 -12.71 -20.56
CA LEU A 137 -3.48 -14.06 -20.89
C LEU A 137 -4.49 -13.94 -22.03
N SER A 138 -4.31 -14.74 -23.06
CA SER A 138 -5.28 -14.89 -24.15
C SER A 138 -5.91 -16.27 -24.07
N PHE A 139 -7.22 -16.33 -23.82
CA PHE A 139 -7.94 -17.59 -23.68
C PHE A 139 -8.59 -18.02 -24.99
N THR A 140 -8.49 -19.30 -25.26
CA THR A 140 -9.21 -19.95 -26.36
C THR A 140 -10.31 -20.84 -25.79
N TYR A 141 -11.54 -20.63 -26.25
CA TYR A 141 -12.71 -21.37 -25.80
C TYR A 141 -13.35 -22.17 -26.95
N PRO A 142 -14.11 -23.22 -26.64
CA PRO A 142 -15.02 -23.85 -27.62
C PRO A 142 -16.03 -22.81 -28.12
N GLU A 143 -16.63 -23.10 -29.28
CA GLU A 143 -17.71 -22.28 -29.83
C GLU A 143 -18.86 -22.12 -28.81
N GLY A 144 -19.31 -20.88 -28.59
CA GLY A 144 -20.39 -20.59 -27.68
C GLY A 144 -20.53 -19.10 -27.37
N LYS A 145 -21.70 -18.70 -26.94
CA LYS A 145 -21.95 -17.31 -26.47
C LYS A 145 -21.41 -17.17 -25.05
N ILE A 146 -20.79 -16.02 -24.79
CA ILE A 146 -20.44 -15.59 -23.44
C ILE A 146 -21.72 -15.08 -22.76
N THR A 147 -22.02 -15.65 -21.57
CA THR A 147 -23.19 -15.30 -20.77
C THR A 147 -22.87 -15.33 -19.28
N ASN A 148 -23.75 -14.77 -18.45
CA ASN A 148 -23.67 -14.79 -17.00
C ASN A 148 -22.33 -14.24 -16.45
N TYR A 149 -21.81 -13.21 -17.12
CA TYR A 149 -20.58 -12.58 -16.68
C TYR A 149 -20.80 -11.82 -15.36
N LYS A 150 -19.90 -12.04 -14.41
CA LYS A 150 -19.75 -11.24 -13.18
C LYS A 150 -18.27 -11.18 -12.83
N ARG A 151 -17.76 -10.00 -12.52
CA ARG A 151 -16.50 -9.82 -11.79
C ARG A 151 -16.76 -9.13 -10.47
N SER A 152 -16.00 -9.48 -9.46
CA SER A 152 -16.15 -8.91 -8.12
C SER A 152 -14.85 -8.88 -7.34
N LEU A 153 -14.79 -7.97 -6.38
CA LEU A 153 -13.80 -7.94 -5.32
C LEU A 153 -14.52 -8.16 -3.98
N ASN A 154 -14.34 -9.32 -3.39
CA ASN A 154 -14.77 -9.61 -2.02
C ASN A 154 -13.72 -9.02 -1.06
N MET A 155 -14.05 -7.89 -0.43
CA MET A 155 -13.12 -7.18 0.47
C MET A 155 -12.87 -7.92 1.78
N ASN A 156 -13.80 -8.73 2.27
CA ASN A 156 -13.58 -9.54 3.48
C ASN A 156 -12.50 -10.60 3.29
N GLN A 157 -12.32 -11.06 2.06
CA GLN A 157 -11.38 -12.13 1.70
C GLN A 157 -10.22 -11.64 0.84
N ALA A 158 -10.19 -10.37 0.46
CA ALA A 158 -9.23 -9.80 -0.51
C ALA A 158 -9.13 -10.66 -1.78
N LEU A 159 -10.26 -11.10 -2.30
CA LEU A 159 -10.36 -12.02 -3.41
C LEU A 159 -11.07 -11.37 -4.61
N SER A 160 -10.37 -11.21 -5.71
CA SER A 160 -10.94 -10.83 -6.99
C SER A 160 -11.43 -12.09 -7.72
N THR A 161 -12.70 -12.09 -8.13
CA THR A 161 -13.32 -13.23 -8.82
C THR A 161 -13.95 -12.78 -10.12
N VAL A 162 -13.74 -13.56 -11.18
CA VAL A 162 -14.39 -13.42 -12.49
C VAL A 162 -15.09 -14.72 -12.82
N SER A 163 -16.39 -14.67 -13.09
CA SER A 163 -17.17 -15.86 -13.47
C SER A 163 -18.01 -15.58 -14.71
N TYR A 164 -18.10 -16.54 -15.61
CA TYR A 164 -18.84 -16.47 -16.85
C TYR A 164 -19.08 -17.86 -17.46
N LYS A 165 -20.01 -17.94 -18.39
CA LYS A 165 -20.21 -19.14 -19.23
C LYS A 165 -19.77 -18.88 -20.66
N VAL A 166 -19.18 -19.90 -21.28
CA VAL A 166 -19.00 -19.96 -22.75
C VAL A 166 -19.72 -21.22 -23.23
N GLY A 167 -20.83 -21.01 -23.97
CA GLY A 167 -21.76 -22.08 -24.27
C GLY A 167 -22.35 -22.69 -22.99
N ALA A 168 -22.11 -23.99 -22.76
CA ALA A 168 -22.56 -24.71 -21.58
C ALA A 168 -21.53 -24.73 -20.43
N ILE A 169 -20.27 -24.34 -20.68
CA ILE A 169 -19.18 -24.49 -19.72
C ILE A 169 -19.09 -23.23 -18.84
N GLN A 170 -19.10 -23.45 -17.52
CA GLN A 170 -18.87 -22.41 -16.53
C GLN A 170 -17.38 -22.28 -16.23
N TYR A 171 -16.84 -21.06 -16.31
CA TYR A 171 -15.47 -20.72 -15.94
C TYR A 171 -15.48 -19.82 -14.70
N THR A 172 -14.49 -20.00 -13.84
CA THR A 172 -14.21 -19.15 -12.70
C THR A 172 -12.72 -18.85 -12.64
N ARG A 173 -12.37 -17.58 -12.49
CA ARG A 173 -11.00 -17.13 -12.27
C ARG A 173 -10.96 -16.36 -10.97
N GLU A 174 -10.01 -16.71 -10.08
CA GLU A 174 -9.79 -16.07 -8.80
C GLU A 174 -8.36 -15.53 -8.73
N CYS A 175 -8.19 -14.32 -8.21
CA CYS A 175 -6.88 -13.69 -8.02
C CYS A 175 -6.79 -13.08 -6.63
N PHE A 176 -5.68 -13.31 -5.95
CA PHE A 176 -5.34 -12.70 -4.66
C PHE A 176 -3.83 -12.57 -4.50
N ALA A 177 -3.41 -11.63 -3.64
CA ALA A 177 -2.03 -11.50 -3.20
C ALA A 177 -1.93 -11.98 -1.75
N SER A 178 -1.29 -13.12 -1.54
CA SER A 178 -1.14 -13.75 -0.23
C SER A 178 -0.01 -13.10 0.55
N ASN A 179 -0.27 -12.64 1.78
CA ASN A 179 0.79 -12.13 2.66
C ASN A 179 1.61 -13.28 3.28
N PRO A 180 0.98 -14.37 3.79
CA PRO A 180 1.74 -15.51 4.33
C PRO A 180 2.58 -16.27 3.29
N ASP A 181 2.18 -16.24 2.01
CA ASP A 181 2.90 -16.91 0.92
C ASP A 181 3.80 -15.94 0.13
N ASP A 182 3.66 -14.64 0.37
CA ASP A 182 4.40 -13.54 -0.26
C ASP A 182 4.43 -13.60 -1.79
N ALA A 183 3.28 -13.94 -2.39
CA ALA A 183 3.09 -14.11 -3.83
C ALA A 183 1.68 -13.69 -4.28
N ILE A 184 1.54 -13.37 -5.59
CA ILE A 184 0.24 -13.22 -6.24
C ILE A 184 -0.14 -14.57 -6.85
N ILE A 185 -1.36 -15.02 -6.60
CA ILE A 185 -1.92 -16.26 -7.10
C ILE A 185 -3.12 -15.97 -7.99
N LEU A 186 -3.08 -16.46 -9.23
CA LEU A 186 -4.21 -16.43 -10.16
C LEU A 186 -4.60 -17.87 -10.47
N HIS A 187 -5.85 -18.23 -10.24
CA HIS A 187 -6.36 -19.56 -10.48
C HIS A 187 -7.58 -19.53 -11.39
N THR A 188 -7.57 -20.36 -12.44
CA THR A 188 -8.69 -20.52 -13.38
C THR A 188 -9.17 -21.97 -13.34
N SER A 189 -10.47 -22.16 -13.19
CA SER A 189 -11.13 -23.47 -13.19
C SER A 189 -12.33 -23.48 -14.13
N ALA A 190 -12.73 -24.66 -14.56
CA ALA A 190 -13.93 -24.88 -15.37
C ALA A 190 -14.71 -26.11 -14.84
N ASP A 191 -16.04 -26.10 -15.02
CA ASP A 191 -16.90 -27.24 -14.63
C ASP A 191 -16.75 -28.46 -15.59
N LYS A 192 -16.02 -28.27 -16.70
CA LYS A 192 -15.63 -29.32 -17.63
C LYS A 192 -14.11 -29.44 -17.68
N LYS A 193 -13.58 -30.66 -17.43
CA LYS A 193 -12.14 -30.93 -17.50
C LYS A 193 -11.59 -30.79 -18.93
N GLY A 194 -10.30 -30.44 -19.04
CA GLY A 194 -9.63 -30.23 -20.31
C GLY A 194 -10.13 -29.02 -21.09
N SER A 195 -10.79 -28.05 -20.44
CA SER A 195 -11.41 -26.91 -21.11
C SER A 195 -10.62 -25.61 -21.00
N ILE A 196 -9.44 -25.62 -20.36
CA ILE A 196 -8.64 -24.42 -20.20
C ILE A 196 -7.47 -24.44 -21.19
N THR A 197 -7.50 -23.48 -22.09
CA THR A 197 -6.44 -23.19 -23.07
C THR A 197 -6.12 -21.70 -23.00
N ALA A 198 -4.85 -21.36 -22.73
CA ALA A 198 -4.41 -20.00 -22.58
C ALA A 198 -2.98 -19.80 -23.08
N ASP A 199 -2.74 -18.65 -23.67
CA ASP A 199 -1.43 -18.12 -24.00
C ASP A 199 -1.04 -17.03 -23.00
N LEU A 200 0.17 -17.09 -22.45
CA LEU A 200 0.72 -16.16 -21.49
C LEU A 200 1.87 -15.37 -22.11
N SER A 201 1.84 -14.04 -21.96
CA SER A 201 2.92 -13.14 -22.36
C SER A 201 3.09 -12.00 -21.36
N LEU A 202 4.27 -11.37 -21.38
CA LEU A 202 4.57 -10.19 -20.57
C LEU A 202 4.69 -8.94 -21.45
N ASP A 203 4.09 -7.85 -21.00
CA ASP A 203 4.28 -6.51 -21.55
C ASP A 203 4.91 -5.64 -20.46
N LEU A 204 6.24 -5.63 -20.42
CA LEU A 204 7.01 -4.96 -19.39
C LEU A 204 7.18 -3.47 -19.72
N LEU A 205 6.96 -2.62 -18.73
CA LEU A 205 7.15 -1.18 -18.84
C LEU A 205 8.61 -0.75 -18.62
N ARG A 206 9.48 -1.70 -18.23
CA ARG A 206 10.90 -1.49 -17.98
C ARG A 206 11.72 -2.48 -18.81
N GLU A 207 12.91 -2.06 -19.19
CA GLU A 207 13.83 -2.95 -19.89
C GLU A 207 14.20 -4.14 -19.01
N ALA A 208 14.01 -5.33 -19.52
CA ALA A 208 14.35 -6.57 -18.84
C ALA A 208 14.67 -7.68 -19.83
N SER A 209 15.54 -8.57 -19.42
CA SER A 209 15.69 -9.87 -20.10
C SER A 209 14.53 -10.77 -19.73
N VAL A 210 13.90 -11.44 -20.68
CA VAL A 210 12.82 -12.40 -20.45
C VAL A 210 13.23 -13.76 -20.94
N GLN A 211 13.16 -14.74 -20.07
CA GLN A 211 13.44 -16.15 -20.39
C GLN A 211 12.22 -17.01 -20.07
N ILE A 212 11.79 -17.81 -21.03
CA ILE A 212 10.74 -18.83 -20.83
C ILE A 212 11.41 -20.19 -20.89
N LYS A 213 11.35 -20.92 -19.79
CA LYS A 213 11.92 -22.26 -19.69
C LYS A 213 10.98 -23.15 -18.89
N ASP A 214 10.75 -24.34 -19.40
CA ASP A 214 9.84 -25.33 -18.84
C ASP A 214 8.42 -24.69 -18.67
N GLN A 215 7.95 -24.48 -17.45
CA GLN A 215 6.66 -23.91 -17.14
C GLN A 215 6.79 -22.55 -16.42
N GLN A 216 7.94 -21.92 -16.56
CA GLN A 216 8.25 -20.67 -15.88
C GLN A 216 8.66 -19.56 -16.86
N ILE A 217 8.25 -18.34 -16.53
CA ILE A 217 8.73 -17.10 -17.15
C ILE A 217 9.57 -16.38 -16.10
N THR A 218 10.84 -16.15 -16.40
CA THR A 218 11.74 -15.34 -15.57
C THR A 218 12.06 -14.05 -16.29
N PHE A 219 12.02 -12.92 -15.60
CA PHE A 219 12.41 -11.62 -16.14
C PHE A 219 13.26 -10.87 -15.13
N GLU A 220 14.32 -10.22 -15.59
CA GLU A 220 15.23 -9.48 -14.72
C GLU A 220 15.83 -8.27 -15.44
N GLY A 221 16.13 -7.23 -14.69
CA GLY A 221 16.72 -5.99 -15.22
C GLY A 221 17.10 -5.00 -14.12
N ASP A 222 17.56 -3.85 -14.58
CA ASP A 222 17.87 -2.70 -13.73
C ASP A 222 16.88 -1.58 -14.03
N VAL A 223 16.33 -0.99 -12.98
CA VAL A 223 15.35 0.10 -13.12
C VAL A 223 16.08 1.38 -13.51
N SER A 224 15.57 2.06 -14.52
CA SER A 224 16.04 3.37 -14.93
C SER A 224 14.88 4.31 -15.21
N PHE A 225 14.98 5.54 -14.74
CA PHE A 225 14.05 6.61 -15.05
C PHE A 225 14.83 7.94 -15.11
N PRO A 226 15.51 8.22 -16.26
CA PRO A 226 16.48 9.32 -16.40
C PRO A 226 15.92 10.72 -16.09
N GLN A 227 14.59 10.92 -16.22
CA GLN A 227 13.91 12.17 -15.90
C GLN A 227 14.03 12.55 -14.41
N GLN A 228 14.31 11.57 -13.53
CA GLN A 228 14.47 11.75 -12.09
C GLN A 228 15.88 11.45 -11.58
N GLY A 229 16.85 11.44 -12.51
CA GLY A 229 18.27 11.21 -12.23
C GLY A 229 18.69 9.75 -12.43
N PRO A 230 19.99 9.49 -12.27
CA PRO A 230 20.56 8.16 -12.48
C PRO A 230 20.22 7.19 -11.35
N GLY A 231 20.36 5.89 -11.65
CA GLY A 231 20.22 4.80 -10.69
C GLY A 231 18.81 4.22 -10.62
N GLY A 232 18.70 3.19 -9.84
CA GLY A 232 17.49 2.42 -9.58
C GLY A 232 17.84 1.06 -8.97
N VAL A 233 16.81 0.34 -8.56
CA VAL A 233 16.97 -1.03 -8.06
C VAL A 233 17.22 -2.00 -9.20
N SER A 234 17.95 -3.09 -8.93
CA SER A 234 17.93 -4.29 -9.76
C SER A 234 16.75 -5.16 -9.32
N PHE A 235 16.09 -5.82 -10.26
CA PHE A 235 14.92 -6.64 -9.97
C PHE A 235 14.96 -7.99 -10.68
N ILE A 236 14.23 -8.96 -10.13
CA ILE A 236 13.88 -10.22 -10.74
C ILE A 236 12.40 -10.50 -10.51
N GLY A 237 11.73 -11.02 -11.53
CA GLY A 237 10.39 -11.57 -11.40
C GLY A 237 10.35 -12.98 -11.93
N LYS A 238 9.54 -13.82 -11.29
CA LYS A 238 9.24 -15.18 -11.71
C LYS A 238 7.75 -15.42 -11.74
N ILE A 239 7.31 -16.05 -12.82
CA ILE A 239 5.94 -16.52 -13.00
C ILE A 239 5.99 -18.01 -13.23
N SER A 240 5.40 -18.78 -12.33
CA SER A 240 5.26 -20.23 -12.46
C SER A 240 3.84 -20.59 -12.86
N VAL A 241 3.72 -21.58 -13.74
CA VAL A 241 2.45 -22.01 -14.34
C VAL A 241 2.22 -23.48 -14.07
N ILE A 242 1.19 -23.79 -13.31
CA ILE A 242 0.75 -25.15 -12.96
C ILE A 242 -0.56 -25.42 -13.70
N ALA A 243 -0.56 -26.44 -14.57
CA ALA A 243 -1.73 -26.79 -15.39
C ALA A 243 -1.90 -28.33 -15.48
N PRO A 244 -2.58 -28.93 -14.48
CA PRO A 244 -2.80 -30.37 -14.46
C PRO A 244 -3.47 -30.90 -15.75
N LYS A 245 -2.89 -31.97 -16.33
CA LYS A 245 -3.30 -32.56 -17.60
C LYS A 245 -3.12 -31.68 -18.84
N GLY A 246 -2.75 -30.41 -18.68
CA GLY A 246 -2.44 -29.52 -19.80
C GLY A 246 -1.13 -29.89 -20.49
N THR A 247 -1.02 -29.51 -21.75
CA THR A 247 0.23 -29.59 -22.51
C THR A 247 0.80 -28.18 -22.66
N PHE A 248 2.14 -28.08 -22.57
CA PHE A 248 2.85 -26.84 -22.67
C PHE A 248 3.59 -26.70 -23.99
N GLN A 249 3.57 -25.50 -24.55
CA GLN A 249 4.39 -25.10 -25.70
C GLN A 249 5.04 -23.74 -25.39
N THR A 250 6.34 -23.66 -25.73
CA THR A 250 7.08 -22.40 -25.57
C THR A 250 7.48 -21.86 -26.94
N LYS A 251 7.20 -20.58 -27.16
CA LYS A 251 7.67 -19.76 -28.29
C LYS A 251 8.38 -18.53 -27.78
N PRO A 252 9.16 -17.81 -28.58
CA PRO A 252 9.74 -16.54 -28.15
C PRO A 252 8.67 -15.59 -27.60
N GLY A 253 8.79 -15.20 -26.30
CA GLY A 253 7.86 -14.30 -25.62
C GLY A 253 6.50 -14.89 -25.27
N LEU A 254 6.25 -16.19 -25.47
CA LEU A 254 4.94 -16.81 -25.28
C LEU A 254 5.04 -18.19 -24.63
N LEU A 255 4.29 -18.40 -23.55
CA LEU A 255 4.06 -19.70 -22.92
C LEU A 255 2.60 -20.12 -23.15
N SER A 256 2.38 -21.22 -23.87
CA SER A 256 1.04 -21.73 -24.18
C SER A 256 0.71 -22.93 -23.31
N VAL A 257 -0.51 -22.97 -22.78
CA VAL A 257 -1.11 -24.10 -22.07
C VAL A 257 -2.34 -24.56 -22.86
N GLN A 258 -2.48 -25.84 -23.11
CA GLN A 258 -3.61 -26.39 -23.87
C GLN A 258 -4.31 -27.50 -23.08
N ASN A 259 -5.64 -27.48 -23.11
CA ASN A 259 -6.52 -28.54 -22.61
C ASN A 259 -6.29 -28.90 -21.12
N ALA A 260 -5.96 -27.94 -20.27
CA ALA A 260 -5.78 -28.15 -18.85
C ALA A 260 -7.12 -28.33 -18.12
N ASP A 261 -7.10 -29.07 -17.02
CA ASP A 261 -8.26 -29.20 -16.09
C ASP A 261 -8.46 -27.95 -15.27
N GLU A 262 -7.37 -27.32 -14.87
CA GLU A 262 -7.27 -26.05 -14.15
C GLU A 262 -5.93 -25.38 -14.48
N LEU A 263 -5.81 -24.08 -14.18
CA LEU A 263 -4.61 -23.30 -14.42
C LEU A 263 -4.34 -22.44 -13.18
N THR A 264 -3.19 -22.66 -12.55
CA THR A 264 -2.70 -21.81 -11.44
C THR A 264 -1.44 -21.10 -11.88
N ILE A 265 -1.39 -19.78 -11.69
CA ILE A 265 -0.25 -18.93 -11.98
C ILE A 265 0.20 -18.30 -10.67
N ILE A 266 1.48 -18.42 -10.37
CA ILE A 266 2.13 -17.89 -9.17
C ILE A 266 3.13 -16.82 -9.62
N ILE A 267 3.07 -15.62 -9.03
CA ILE A 267 3.92 -14.49 -9.40
C ILE A 267 4.64 -13.99 -8.16
N ASP A 268 5.97 -13.90 -8.22
CA ASP A 268 6.78 -13.14 -7.28
C ASP A 268 7.74 -12.22 -8.04
N VAL A 269 7.91 -11.00 -7.53
CA VAL A 269 8.86 -10.02 -8.03
C VAL A 269 9.61 -9.44 -6.84
N ARG A 270 10.94 -9.33 -6.95
CA ARG A 270 11.79 -8.80 -5.88
C ARG A 270 12.84 -7.85 -6.43
N THR A 271 13.25 -6.93 -5.58
CA THR A 271 14.32 -5.99 -5.88
C THR A 271 15.49 -6.17 -4.91
N ASN A 272 16.64 -5.60 -5.25
CA ASN A 272 17.80 -5.55 -4.36
C ASN A 272 17.70 -4.45 -3.28
N TYR A 273 16.54 -3.78 -3.13
CA TYR A 273 16.36 -2.77 -2.09
C TYR A 273 16.52 -3.39 -0.70
N LYS A 274 17.59 -2.98 -0.01
CA LYS A 274 17.99 -3.50 1.32
C LYS A 274 18.17 -5.03 1.41
N ASN A 275 18.26 -5.74 0.29
CA ASN A 275 18.41 -7.20 0.28
C ASN A 275 19.19 -7.71 -0.94
N ASP A 276 20.44 -8.08 -0.75
CA ASP A 276 21.29 -8.64 -1.81
C ASP A 276 20.93 -10.08 -2.21
N GLN A 277 20.11 -10.78 -1.42
CA GLN A 277 19.66 -12.15 -1.70
C GLN A 277 18.31 -12.21 -2.42
N TYR A 278 17.86 -11.11 -3.00
CA TYR A 278 16.54 -10.99 -3.62
C TYR A 278 16.26 -12.06 -4.69
N LYS A 279 17.27 -12.46 -5.47
CA LYS A 279 17.12 -13.53 -6.50
C LYS A 279 16.86 -14.90 -5.87
N GLN A 280 17.61 -15.22 -4.81
CA GLN A 280 17.45 -16.49 -4.09
C GLN A 280 16.09 -16.55 -3.38
N LEU A 281 15.65 -15.42 -2.80
CA LEU A 281 14.34 -15.34 -2.15
C LEU A 281 13.20 -15.50 -3.17
N CYS A 282 13.31 -14.91 -4.36
CA CYS A 282 12.32 -15.10 -5.41
C CYS A 282 12.21 -16.56 -5.82
N GLU A 283 13.34 -17.24 -6.02
CA GLU A 283 13.39 -18.67 -6.33
C GLU A 283 12.77 -19.53 -5.23
N GLN A 284 13.12 -19.24 -3.97
CA GLN A 284 12.62 -19.97 -2.82
C GLN A 284 11.10 -19.81 -2.68
N THR A 285 10.59 -18.58 -2.78
CA THR A 285 9.15 -18.29 -2.68
C THR A 285 8.37 -19.06 -3.75
N ILE A 286 8.79 -18.98 -5.00
CA ILE A 286 8.11 -19.71 -6.09
C ILE A 286 8.08 -21.21 -5.78
N LYS A 287 9.22 -21.81 -5.39
CA LYS A 287 9.32 -23.22 -5.07
C LYS A 287 8.43 -23.64 -3.87
N GLU A 288 8.36 -22.82 -2.83
CA GLU A 288 7.54 -23.11 -1.65
C GLU A 288 6.05 -23.03 -1.96
N VAL A 289 5.65 -22.05 -2.79
CA VAL A 289 4.25 -21.85 -3.18
C VAL A 289 3.80 -22.90 -4.18
N GLU A 290 4.65 -23.29 -5.15
CA GLU A 290 4.38 -24.40 -6.10
C GLU A 290 4.11 -25.73 -5.39
N ALA A 291 4.71 -25.96 -4.25
CA ALA A 291 4.53 -27.19 -3.47
C ALA A 291 3.16 -27.26 -2.76
N GLN A 292 2.35 -26.19 -2.79
CA GLN A 292 1.06 -26.14 -2.13
C GLN A 292 -0.08 -26.30 -3.13
N GLU A 293 -1.17 -26.94 -2.68
CA GLU A 293 -2.42 -26.94 -3.44
C GLU A 293 -3.08 -25.56 -3.42
N TYR A 294 -3.74 -25.16 -4.51
CA TYR A 294 -4.46 -23.90 -4.62
C TYR A 294 -5.43 -23.65 -3.44
N LYS A 295 -6.16 -24.68 -3.02
CA LYS A 295 -7.12 -24.58 -1.91
C LYS A 295 -6.45 -24.20 -0.59
N GLU A 296 -5.25 -24.71 -0.36
CA GLU A 296 -4.47 -24.39 0.83
C GLU A 296 -3.95 -22.96 0.80
N LEU A 297 -3.41 -22.52 -0.34
CA LEU A 297 -2.98 -21.14 -0.54
C LEU A 297 -4.13 -20.15 -0.28
N LYS A 298 -5.30 -20.42 -0.86
CA LYS A 298 -6.51 -19.61 -0.67
C LYS A 298 -6.97 -19.61 0.80
N ARG A 299 -6.94 -20.76 1.48
CA ARG A 299 -7.31 -20.86 2.90
C ARG A 299 -6.39 -20.00 3.77
N ARG A 300 -5.07 -20.12 3.61
CA ARG A 300 -4.07 -19.36 4.36
C ARG A 300 -4.21 -17.86 4.14
N HIS A 301 -4.42 -17.44 2.90
CA HIS A 301 -4.68 -16.06 2.54
C HIS A 301 -5.92 -15.50 3.26
N ILE A 302 -7.04 -16.22 3.24
CA ILE A 302 -8.29 -15.79 3.89
C ILE A 302 -8.11 -15.76 5.42
N GLU A 303 -7.47 -16.74 6.01
CA GLU A 303 -7.22 -16.82 7.45
C GLU A 303 -6.29 -15.71 7.96
N ASP A 304 -5.39 -15.21 7.12
CA ASP A 304 -4.56 -14.04 7.43
C ASP A 304 -5.34 -12.72 7.27
N PHE A 305 -6.03 -12.53 6.16
CA PHE A 305 -6.63 -11.24 5.81
C PHE A 305 -7.95 -10.95 6.53
N SER A 306 -8.87 -11.93 6.54
CA SER A 306 -10.23 -11.69 7.04
C SER A 306 -10.29 -11.26 8.51
N PRO A 307 -9.50 -11.82 9.45
CA PRO A 307 -9.54 -11.38 10.85
C PRO A 307 -9.15 -9.91 11.04
N LEU A 308 -8.30 -9.37 10.18
CA LEU A 308 -7.89 -7.96 10.20
C LEU A 308 -9.00 -7.07 9.63
N PHE A 309 -9.55 -7.46 8.49
CA PHE A 309 -10.60 -6.69 7.83
C PHE A 309 -11.91 -6.68 8.63
N ASP A 310 -12.30 -7.80 9.22
CA ASP A 310 -13.58 -7.97 9.92
C ASP A 310 -13.61 -7.30 11.32
N ARG A 311 -12.52 -6.67 11.77
CA ARG A 311 -12.50 -5.91 13.04
C ARG A 311 -13.45 -4.72 13.06
N VAL A 312 -13.84 -4.21 11.91
CA VAL A 312 -14.74 -3.04 11.78
C VAL A 312 -15.81 -3.31 10.75
N SER A 313 -17.04 -3.06 11.12
CA SER A 313 -18.19 -3.06 10.22
C SER A 313 -18.92 -1.70 10.30
N LEU A 314 -19.42 -1.21 9.16
CA LEU A 314 -20.20 0.02 9.08
C LEU A 314 -21.50 -0.25 8.33
N THR A 315 -22.62 0.16 8.92
CA THR A 315 -23.95 0.09 8.31
C THR A 315 -24.61 1.46 8.40
N LEU A 316 -24.95 2.06 7.26
CA LEU A 316 -25.57 3.39 7.16
C LEU A 316 -27.01 3.33 6.63
N GLY A 317 -27.78 2.31 7.04
CA GLY A 317 -29.17 2.12 6.63
C GLY A 317 -29.37 0.84 5.81
N ASN A 318 -30.47 0.78 5.00
CA ASN A 318 -30.77 -0.41 4.21
C ASN A 318 -29.95 -0.44 2.91
N ASN A 319 -29.56 -1.63 2.52
CA ASN A 319 -28.74 -1.89 1.33
C ASN A 319 -29.60 -2.32 0.13
N ARG A 320 -30.70 -1.59 -0.13
CA ARG A 320 -31.64 -1.93 -1.22
C ARG A 320 -31.02 -1.96 -2.63
N TYR A 321 -29.86 -1.32 -2.80
CA TYR A 321 -29.16 -1.24 -4.08
C TYR A 321 -28.01 -2.23 -4.23
N ASP A 322 -27.77 -3.11 -3.29
CA ASP A 322 -26.66 -4.09 -3.34
C ASP A 322 -26.79 -5.07 -4.53
N LYS A 323 -28.00 -5.23 -5.06
CA LYS A 323 -28.24 -6.02 -6.27
C LYS A 323 -27.83 -5.33 -7.57
N LEU A 324 -27.46 -4.05 -7.54
CA LEU A 324 -26.96 -3.31 -8.70
C LEU A 324 -25.44 -3.38 -8.77
N PRO A 325 -24.85 -3.48 -9.97
CA PRO A 325 -23.42 -3.30 -10.16
C PRO A 325 -22.91 -2.00 -9.55
N THR A 326 -21.68 -2.00 -9.06
CA THR A 326 -21.10 -0.84 -8.34
C THR A 326 -21.05 0.40 -9.22
N ASP A 327 -20.71 0.28 -10.50
CA ASP A 327 -20.71 1.37 -11.47
C ASP A 327 -22.12 1.95 -11.67
N LYS A 328 -23.17 1.11 -11.67
CA LYS A 328 -24.56 1.57 -11.77
C LYS A 328 -25.02 2.30 -10.50
N ARG A 329 -24.57 1.87 -9.34
CA ARG A 329 -24.79 2.60 -8.07
C ARG A 329 -24.14 3.98 -8.14
N TRP A 330 -22.90 4.04 -8.63
CA TRP A 330 -22.15 5.29 -8.78
C TRP A 330 -22.82 6.27 -9.76
N GLU A 331 -23.28 5.78 -10.92
CA GLU A 331 -24.03 6.61 -11.88
C GLU A 331 -25.31 7.21 -11.27
N ARG A 332 -25.97 6.48 -10.38
CA ARG A 332 -27.12 7.00 -9.64
C ARG A 332 -26.74 8.16 -8.71
N ILE A 333 -25.63 8.06 -8.01
CA ILE A 333 -25.11 9.16 -7.14
C ILE A 333 -24.78 10.38 -7.99
N LYS A 334 -24.11 10.22 -9.12
CA LYS A 334 -23.84 11.32 -10.06
C LYS A 334 -25.11 12.01 -10.54
N SER A 335 -26.21 11.30 -10.64
CA SER A 335 -27.52 11.87 -11.00
C SER A 335 -28.29 12.50 -9.82
N GLY A 336 -27.67 12.61 -8.64
CA GLY A 336 -28.26 13.25 -7.46
C GLY A 336 -29.01 12.30 -6.50
N ALA A 337 -28.92 10.99 -6.71
CA ALA A 337 -29.49 10.02 -5.77
C ALA A 337 -28.56 9.80 -4.55
N THR A 338 -29.14 9.33 -3.45
CA THR A 338 -28.38 8.89 -2.26
C THR A 338 -28.25 7.38 -2.24
N ASP A 339 -27.11 6.89 -1.75
CA ASP A 339 -26.84 5.46 -1.53
C ASP A 339 -25.97 5.23 -0.29
N PRO A 340 -26.58 5.27 0.93
CA PRO A 340 -25.83 5.08 2.16
C PRO A 340 -25.08 3.72 2.25
N GLY A 341 -25.59 2.70 1.56
CA GLY A 341 -24.90 1.41 1.45
C GLY A 341 -23.59 1.53 0.67
N LEU A 342 -23.54 2.35 -0.39
CA LEU A 342 -22.31 2.60 -1.14
C LEU A 342 -21.32 3.47 -0.33
N ASP A 343 -21.82 4.42 0.47
CA ASP A 343 -20.96 5.20 1.38
C ASP A 343 -20.27 4.31 2.41
N ALA A 344 -21.00 3.33 2.97
CA ALA A 344 -20.43 2.33 3.87
C ALA A 344 -19.39 1.43 3.17
N ILE A 345 -19.65 1.01 1.93
CA ILE A 345 -18.70 0.28 1.10
C ILE A 345 -17.46 1.12 0.82
N PHE A 346 -17.59 2.41 0.52
CA PHE A 346 -16.48 3.32 0.27
C PHE A 346 -15.55 3.46 1.47
N PHE A 347 -16.10 3.57 2.70
CA PHE A 347 -15.30 3.52 3.93
C PHE A 347 -14.52 2.21 4.04
N GLN A 348 -15.18 1.07 3.84
CA GLN A 348 -14.53 -0.24 3.90
C GLN A 348 -13.50 -0.43 2.78
N TYR A 349 -13.73 0.18 1.61
CA TYR A 349 -12.76 0.17 0.51
C TYR A 349 -11.47 0.91 0.88
N GLY A 350 -11.58 2.05 1.58
CA GLY A 350 -10.40 2.75 2.13
C GLY A 350 -9.59 1.87 3.10
N ARG A 351 -10.25 1.14 4.01
CA ARG A 351 -9.60 0.17 4.89
C ARG A 351 -8.97 -0.99 4.12
N TYR A 352 -9.68 -1.49 3.12
CA TYR A 352 -9.19 -2.54 2.22
C TYR A 352 -7.91 -2.11 1.50
N LEU A 353 -7.90 -0.92 0.90
CA LEU A 353 -6.74 -0.41 0.17
C LEU A 353 -5.52 -0.26 1.09
N LEU A 354 -5.70 0.24 2.32
CA LEU A 354 -4.59 0.32 3.27
C LEU A 354 -4.07 -1.07 3.62
N LEU A 355 -4.95 -2.02 3.97
CA LEU A 355 -4.57 -3.37 4.36
C LEU A 355 -3.91 -4.16 3.21
N ALA A 356 -4.32 -3.90 1.96
CA ALA A 356 -3.71 -4.49 0.76
C ALA A 356 -2.35 -3.86 0.42
N SER A 357 -2.08 -2.62 0.86
CA SER A 357 -0.90 -1.84 0.48
C SER A 357 0.14 -1.70 1.58
N SER A 358 -0.21 -1.93 2.85
CA SER A 358 0.67 -1.73 4.01
C SER A 358 0.38 -2.77 5.08
N ARG A 359 1.27 -3.72 5.22
CA ARG A 359 1.23 -4.78 6.23
C ARG A 359 2.41 -4.61 7.19
N GLU A 360 2.35 -5.22 8.35
CA GLU A 360 3.43 -5.15 9.34
C GLU A 360 4.81 -5.49 8.76
N ASN A 361 4.86 -6.44 7.83
CA ASN A 361 6.07 -6.91 7.14
C ASN A 361 6.37 -6.19 5.81
N SER A 362 5.62 -5.15 5.45
CA SER A 362 5.90 -4.38 4.22
C SER A 362 7.25 -3.68 4.32
N PRO A 363 8.08 -3.70 3.26
CA PRO A 363 9.40 -3.08 3.28
C PRO A 363 9.36 -1.56 3.27
N LEU A 364 8.26 -0.97 2.78
CA LEU A 364 8.08 0.46 2.57
C LEU A 364 6.64 0.88 2.87
N PRO A 365 6.40 2.15 3.25
CA PRO A 365 5.07 2.71 3.31
C PRO A 365 4.48 2.94 1.92
N VAL A 366 3.18 3.25 1.89
CA VAL A 366 2.45 3.57 0.66
C VAL A 366 2.99 4.86 0.03
N ALA A 367 3.31 4.84 -1.25
CA ALA A 367 3.79 6.00 -2.00
C ALA A 367 2.69 7.04 -2.27
N LEU A 368 3.05 8.20 -2.83
CA LEU A 368 2.21 9.38 -3.04
C LEU A 368 0.82 9.06 -3.61
N GLN A 369 0.77 8.35 -4.72
CA GLN A 369 -0.48 8.05 -5.43
C GLN A 369 -0.97 6.62 -5.14
N GLY A 370 -0.56 6.07 -4.03
CA GLY A 370 -0.87 4.72 -3.64
C GLY A 370 0.14 3.70 -4.12
N PHE A 371 -0.12 2.47 -3.75
CA PHE A 371 0.70 1.32 -4.07
C PHE A 371 0.50 0.85 -5.51
N PHE A 372 -0.76 0.94 -5.98
CA PHE A 372 -1.13 0.54 -7.34
C PHE A 372 -0.84 1.68 -8.33
N ASN A 373 0.03 1.44 -9.29
CA ASN A 373 0.55 2.43 -10.21
C ASN A 373 0.38 1.95 -11.66
N ASP A 374 -0.25 2.77 -12.50
CA ASP A 374 -0.51 2.52 -13.91
C ASP A 374 0.56 3.11 -14.85
N ASN A 375 1.72 3.53 -14.33
CA ASN A 375 2.75 4.29 -15.01
C ASN A 375 2.42 5.79 -15.23
N LEU A 376 1.19 6.24 -14.99
CA LEU A 376 0.83 7.65 -15.11
C LEU A 376 1.48 8.47 -13.98
N ALA A 377 1.39 7.98 -12.74
CA ALA A 377 1.88 8.67 -11.55
C ALA A 377 3.36 9.06 -11.65
N CYS A 378 4.23 8.16 -12.11
CA CYS A 378 5.66 8.43 -12.25
C CYS A 378 6.00 9.38 -13.41
N ASN A 379 5.09 9.56 -14.37
CA ASN A 379 5.27 10.47 -15.50
C ASN A 379 4.69 11.89 -15.26
N MET A 380 4.03 12.10 -14.10
CA MET A 380 3.59 13.43 -13.70
C MET A 380 4.79 14.30 -13.25
N SER A 381 4.63 15.60 -13.30
CA SER A 381 5.69 16.54 -12.89
C SER A 381 6.11 16.40 -11.43
N TRP A 382 5.23 15.84 -10.58
CA TRP A 382 5.46 15.57 -9.16
C TRP A 382 5.90 14.14 -8.86
N THR A 383 5.96 13.25 -9.83
CA THR A 383 6.37 11.83 -9.70
C THR A 383 5.52 10.99 -8.73
N ASN A 384 5.90 9.74 -8.45
CA ASN A 384 5.28 8.91 -7.43
C ASN A 384 6.30 8.65 -6.31
N ASP A 385 6.46 9.63 -5.43
CA ASP A 385 7.42 9.67 -4.31
C ASP A 385 6.71 9.64 -2.94
N TYR A 386 7.23 10.31 -1.92
CA TYR A 386 6.57 10.58 -0.64
C TYR A 386 6.38 12.08 -0.46
N HIS A 387 5.16 12.57 -0.62
CA HIS A 387 4.79 13.93 -0.28
C HIS A 387 4.42 14.04 1.20
N LEU A 388 5.22 14.82 1.95
CA LEU A 388 5.09 14.98 3.40
C LEU A 388 4.27 16.21 3.79
N ASP A 389 3.61 16.82 2.85
CA ASP A 389 2.76 18.01 3.04
C ASP A 389 1.26 17.69 3.08
N ILE A 390 0.89 16.43 3.03
CA ILE A 390 -0.42 15.84 3.34
C ILE A 390 -0.58 14.39 2.83
N ASN A 391 -0.10 14.04 1.63
CA ASN A 391 -0.48 12.78 0.97
C ASN A 391 -0.03 11.54 1.75
N THR A 392 1.21 11.52 2.22
CA THR A 392 1.70 10.41 3.05
C THR A 392 0.89 10.29 4.33
N GLN A 393 0.54 11.41 4.96
CA GLN A 393 -0.30 11.42 6.15
C GLN A 393 -1.71 10.88 5.84
N GLN A 394 -2.35 11.34 4.76
CA GLN A 394 -3.70 10.91 4.38
C GLN A 394 -3.79 9.42 4.09
N ASN A 395 -2.77 8.82 3.49
CA ASN A 395 -2.73 7.38 3.25
C ASN A 395 -2.89 6.57 4.55
N TYR A 396 -2.48 7.12 5.69
CA TYR A 396 -2.50 6.45 6.98
C TYR A 396 -3.54 6.94 7.99
N TRP A 397 -4.31 8.00 7.68
CA TRP A 397 -5.31 8.51 8.64
C TRP A 397 -6.37 7.47 9.02
N ILE A 398 -6.71 6.57 8.11
CA ILE A 398 -7.70 5.53 8.38
C ILE A 398 -7.14 4.38 9.24
N SER A 399 -5.83 4.24 9.45
CA SER A 399 -5.20 3.11 10.10
C SER A 399 -5.72 2.88 11.53
N ASN A 400 -5.48 3.80 12.42
CA ASN A 400 -5.84 3.68 13.83
C ASN A 400 -7.37 3.71 14.04
N ILE A 401 -8.07 4.66 13.42
CA ILE A 401 -9.53 4.76 13.53
C ILE A 401 -10.24 3.58 12.85
N GLY A 402 -9.62 3.00 11.83
CA GLY A 402 -10.08 1.81 11.13
C GLY A 402 -9.68 0.49 11.81
N ASN A 403 -9.10 0.54 13.02
CA ASN A 403 -8.61 -0.61 13.79
C ASN A 403 -7.59 -1.48 13.02
N LEU A 404 -6.62 -0.81 12.37
CA LEU A 404 -5.51 -1.41 11.62
C LEU A 404 -4.16 -0.77 12.05
N PRO A 405 -3.82 -0.71 13.35
CA PRO A 405 -2.61 -0.02 13.84
C PRO A 405 -1.32 -0.66 13.31
N GLU A 406 -1.30 -1.95 13.01
CA GLU A 406 -0.17 -2.66 12.41
C GLU A 406 0.20 -2.16 11.01
N CYS A 407 -0.76 -1.59 10.26
CA CYS A 407 -0.49 -0.99 8.96
C CYS A 407 0.42 0.24 9.04
N ASN A 408 0.59 0.85 10.24
CA ASN A 408 1.49 1.98 10.44
C ASN A 408 2.98 1.56 10.59
N ILE A 409 3.28 0.29 10.83
CA ILE A 409 4.65 -0.16 11.11
C ILE A 409 5.62 0.19 9.98
N PRO A 410 5.30 0.00 8.69
CA PRO A 410 6.16 0.43 7.61
C PRO A 410 6.43 1.94 7.59
N LEU A 411 5.41 2.75 7.90
CA LEU A 411 5.56 4.21 8.03
C LEU A 411 6.51 4.58 9.17
N PHE A 412 6.41 3.92 10.32
CA PHE A 412 7.30 4.19 11.46
C PHE A 412 8.74 3.77 11.21
N SER A 413 8.94 2.65 10.52
CA SER A 413 10.26 2.24 10.05
C SER A 413 10.86 3.26 9.08
N TYR A 414 10.06 3.77 8.16
CA TYR A 414 10.46 4.82 7.23
C TYR A 414 10.78 6.15 7.93
N ILE A 415 9.97 6.59 8.91
CA ILE A 415 10.24 7.80 9.70
C ILE A 415 11.56 7.67 10.44
N LYS A 416 11.86 6.49 10.99
CA LYS A 416 13.14 6.23 11.65
C LYS A 416 14.31 6.36 10.68
N ASP A 417 14.23 5.75 9.50
CA ASP A 417 15.27 5.87 8.47
C ASP A 417 15.42 7.31 8.01
N LEU A 418 14.30 8.00 7.75
CA LEU A 418 14.28 9.39 7.32
C LEU A 418 14.92 10.32 8.37
N SER A 419 14.72 10.06 9.66
CA SER A 419 15.31 10.85 10.75
C SER A 419 16.83 10.81 10.79
N ILE A 420 17.45 9.72 10.32
CA ILE A 420 18.91 9.59 10.23
C ILE A 420 19.44 10.58 9.19
N HIS A 421 18.82 10.63 8.00
CA HIS A 421 19.18 11.57 6.95
C HIS A 421 18.78 12.99 7.33
N GLY A 422 17.61 13.18 7.91
CA GLY A 422 17.09 14.47 8.36
C GLY A 422 17.94 15.16 9.43
N THR A 423 18.72 14.40 10.20
CA THR A 423 19.70 14.95 11.14
C THR A 423 20.82 15.70 10.41
N LYS A 424 21.30 15.17 9.27
CA LYS A 424 22.28 15.87 8.42
C LYS A 424 21.68 17.15 7.83
N THR A 425 20.46 17.10 7.33
CA THR A 425 19.76 18.26 6.79
C THR A 425 19.59 19.35 7.85
N ALA A 426 19.15 18.98 9.07
CA ALA A 426 19.03 19.93 10.20
C ALA A 426 20.37 20.61 10.51
N GLN A 427 21.45 19.85 10.53
CA GLN A 427 22.79 20.36 10.88
C GLN A 427 23.42 21.17 9.73
N ILE A 428 23.39 20.67 8.51
CA ILE A 428 24.12 21.25 7.36
C ILE A 428 23.40 22.49 6.84
N VAL A 429 22.08 22.40 6.64
CA VAL A 429 21.29 23.48 6.06
C VAL A 429 20.99 24.55 7.09
N TYR A 430 20.61 24.17 8.32
CA TYR A 430 20.09 25.11 9.32
C TYR A 430 21.03 25.35 10.50
N GLY A 431 22.08 24.52 10.68
CA GLY A 431 22.93 24.54 11.87
C GLY A 431 22.18 24.18 13.16
N CYS A 432 21.10 23.41 13.05
CA CYS A 432 20.23 23.02 14.14
C CYS A 432 20.49 21.60 14.62
N LYS A 433 20.11 21.30 15.86
CA LYS A 433 20.03 19.96 16.42
C LYS A 433 18.85 19.19 15.87
N GLY A 434 18.69 17.93 16.30
CA GLY A 434 17.54 17.10 15.96
C GLY A 434 17.49 16.72 14.48
N TRP A 435 16.28 16.56 13.93
CA TRP A 435 16.09 16.16 12.54
C TRP A 435 14.89 16.86 11.91
N THR A 436 14.97 17.05 10.59
CA THR A 436 13.89 17.60 9.76
C THR A 436 13.83 16.91 8.41
N ALA A 437 12.70 17.03 7.74
CA ALA A 437 12.49 16.67 6.34
C ALA A 437 11.51 17.68 5.74
N HIS A 438 11.47 17.74 4.41
CA HIS A 438 10.70 18.75 3.68
C HIS A 438 9.58 18.11 2.85
N THR A 439 8.96 18.90 1.98
CA THR A 439 7.75 18.53 1.22
C THR A 439 7.83 17.18 0.55
N THR A 440 8.94 16.86 -0.11
CA THR A 440 9.13 15.57 -0.79
C THR A 440 10.28 14.77 -0.23
N ALA A 441 10.08 13.47 -0.17
CA ALA A 441 11.06 12.47 0.24
C ALA A 441 10.99 11.24 -0.66
N ASN A 442 11.94 10.33 -0.52
CA ASN A 442 12.02 9.10 -1.29
C ASN A 442 12.58 7.94 -0.45
N ILE A 443 12.73 6.76 -1.03
CA ILE A 443 13.30 5.60 -0.33
C ILE A 443 14.81 5.70 -0.10
N TRP A 444 15.48 6.67 -0.73
CA TRP A 444 16.92 6.88 -0.66
C TRP A 444 17.34 7.85 0.44
N GLY A 445 16.39 8.37 1.23
CA GLY A 445 16.66 9.28 2.33
C GLY A 445 16.78 10.74 1.92
N CYS A 446 16.06 11.19 0.89
CA CYS A 446 15.97 12.60 0.56
C CYS A 446 15.21 13.35 1.66
N THR A 447 15.85 14.33 2.29
CA THR A 447 15.30 15.17 3.35
C THR A 447 15.54 16.67 3.11
N ALA A 448 16.44 17.02 2.18
CA ALA A 448 16.71 18.40 1.78
C ALA A 448 15.50 19.02 1.05
N PRO A 449 15.31 20.35 1.08
CA PRO A 449 14.26 21.00 0.32
C PRO A 449 14.40 20.69 -1.18
N SER A 450 13.44 19.99 -1.76
CA SER A 450 13.42 19.69 -3.19
C SER A 450 12.79 20.83 -3.99
N SER A 451 13.00 20.85 -5.32
CA SER A 451 12.40 21.83 -6.20
C SER A 451 12.74 23.29 -5.83
N ASN A 452 11.88 24.25 -6.15
CA ASN A 452 12.04 25.63 -5.69
C ASN A 452 11.56 25.78 -4.24
N ILE A 453 12.11 26.75 -3.52
CA ILE A 453 11.80 26.95 -2.09
C ILE A 453 10.34 27.33 -1.83
N GLY A 454 9.67 27.98 -2.79
CA GLY A 454 8.27 28.37 -2.63
C GLY A 454 7.32 27.18 -2.51
N TRP A 455 7.76 25.98 -2.94
CA TRP A 455 7.02 24.74 -2.82
C TRP A 455 7.76 23.70 -1.98
N GLY A 456 9.07 23.57 -2.16
CA GLY A 456 9.86 22.49 -1.53
C GLY A 456 10.25 22.75 -0.08
N LEU A 457 10.33 24.01 0.38
CA LEU A 457 10.76 24.37 1.73
C LEU A 457 9.60 24.24 2.73
N PHE A 458 9.56 23.14 3.46
CA PHE A 458 8.54 22.89 4.48
C PHE A 458 9.16 22.23 5.73
N PRO A 459 9.89 22.99 6.58
CA PRO A 459 10.65 22.42 7.71
C PRO A 459 9.79 21.73 8.77
N THR A 460 8.48 21.96 8.78
CA THR A 460 7.53 21.32 9.69
C THR A 460 6.88 20.05 9.10
N ALA A 461 7.21 19.64 7.87
CA ALA A 461 6.72 18.39 7.27
C ALA A 461 7.04 17.17 8.14
N SER A 462 8.28 17.12 8.66
CA SER A 462 8.72 16.07 9.59
C SER A 462 7.90 16.03 10.87
N SER A 463 7.49 17.19 11.40
CA SER A 463 6.67 17.28 12.62
C SER A 463 5.26 16.75 12.39
N TRP A 464 4.67 17.10 11.25
CA TRP A 464 3.36 16.59 10.88
C TRP A 464 3.40 15.07 10.65
N LEU A 465 4.41 14.58 9.95
CA LEU A 465 4.60 13.15 9.76
C LEU A 465 4.80 12.42 11.12
N ALA A 466 5.61 12.99 12.01
CA ALA A 466 5.88 12.42 13.33
C ALA A 466 4.64 12.39 14.26
N SER A 467 3.59 13.19 13.97
CA SER A 467 2.33 13.14 14.73
C SER A 467 1.64 11.77 14.68
N HIS A 468 1.88 10.98 13.63
CA HIS A 468 1.39 9.60 13.52
C HIS A 468 1.95 8.70 14.63
N LEU A 469 3.18 8.94 15.10
CA LEU A 469 3.79 8.20 16.22
C LEU A 469 3.02 8.44 17.53
N TRP A 470 2.60 9.70 17.76
CA TRP A 470 1.80 10.03 18.93
C TRP A 470 0.39 9.44 18.83
N SER A 471 -0.25 9.58 17.66
CA SER A 471 -1.56 8.99 17.40
C SER A 471 -1.57 7.49 17.61
N GLN A 472 -0.53 6.77 17.16
CA GLN A 472 -0.40 5.33 17.43
C GLN A 472 -0.44 5.02 18.93
N TYR A 473 0.32 5.78 19.73
CA TYR A 473 0.30 5.60 21.16
C TYR A 473 -1.08 5.88 21.78
N GLU A 474 -1.75 6.95 21.36
CA GLU A 474 -3.09 7.29 21.87
C GLU A 474 -4.12 6.17 21.63
N TYR A 475 -4.04 5.49 20.50
CA TYR A 475 -4.97 4.41 20.16
C TYR A 475 -4.59 3.07 20.77
N THR A 476 -3.28 2.78 20.92
CA THR A 476 -2.82 1.46 21.39
C THR A 476 -2.44 1.42 22.87
N LEU A 477 -2.10 2.58 23.46
CA LEU A 477 -1.53 2.72 24.80
C LEU A 477 -0.27 1.87 25.03
N ASP A 478 0.45 1.52 23.94
CA ASP A 478 1.67 0.74 23.95
C ASP A 478 2.85 1.60 24.46
N LYS A 479 3.21 1.41 25.73
CA LYS A 479 4.30 2.13 26.38
C LYS A 479 5.69 1.72 25.87
N ASP A 480 5.82 0.50 25.38
CA ASP A 480 7.09 0.02 24.80
C ASP A 480 7.32 0.70 23.43
N PHE A 481 6.30 0.78 22.60
CA PHE A 481 6.35 1.55 21.38
C PHE A 481 6.66 3.03 21.66
N LEU A 482 5.96 3.63 22.62
CA LEU A 482 6.22 5.02 23.02
C LEU A 482 7.67 5.23 23.42
N ALA A 483 8.20 4.40 24.31
CA ALA A 483 9.55 4.58 24.86
C ALA A 483 10.67 4.28 23.85
N LYS A 484 10.49 3.24 23.01
CA LYS A 484 11.57 2.70 22.15
C LYS A 484 11.54 3.31 20.74
N THR A 485 10.39 3.74 20.26
CA THR A 485 10.20 4.22 18.87
C THR A 485 9.70 5.66 18.82
N ALA A 486 8.53 5.95 19.40
CA ALA A 486 7.89 7.25 19.23
C ALA A 486 8.64 8.38 19.93
N TYR A 487 8.95 8.24 21.21
CA TYR A 487 9.57 9.30 22.02
C TYR A 487 10.92 9.77 21.47
N PRO A 488 11.87 8.89 21.09
CA PRO A 488 13.15 9.35 20.53
C PRO A 488 13.00 10.17 19.25
N LEU A 489 12.08 9.76 18.36
CA LEU A 489 11.81 10.44 17.09
C LEU A 489 11.11 11.78 17.30
N LEU A 490 10.08 11.82 18.14
CA LEU A 490 9.37 13.05 18.52
C LEU A 490 10.30 14.03 19.22
N LYS A 491 11.13 13.56 20.17
CA LYS A 491 12.10 14.40 20.87
C LYS A 491 13.09 15.03 19.90
N GLY A 492 13.70 14.23 19.00
CA GLY A 492 14.65 14.75 18.01
C GLY A 492 14.03 15.78 17.06
N ASN A 493 12.78 15.57 16.66
CA ASN A 493 12.06 16.57 15.86
C ASN A 493 11.74 17.86 16.67
N ALA A 494 11.33 17.74 17.94
CA ALA A 494 11.12 18.89 18.82
C ALA A 494 12.42 19.67 19.08
N GLU A 495 13.55 19.00 19.23
CA GLU A 495 14.87 19.64 19.37
C GLU A 495 15.22 20.47 18.13
N PHE A 496 14.88 19.98 16.92
CA PHE A 496 15.03 20.78 15.71
C PHE A 496 14.17 22.03 15.74
N LEU A 497 12.88 21.92 16.05
CA LEU A 497 11.98 23.07 16.06
C LEU A 497 12.41 24.13 17.08
N LEU A 498 12.81 23.70 18.28
CA LEU A 498 13.27 24.62 19.34
C LEU A 498 14.53 25.39 18.95
N ASP A 499 15.43 24.77 18.18
CA ASP A 499 16.67 25.39 17.72
C ASP A 499 16.48 26.20 16.40
N TYR A 500 15.45 25.84 15.63
CA TYR A 500 15.08 26.50 14.37
C TYR A 500 14.26 27.77 14.56
N MET A 501 13.29 27.76 15.47
CA MET A 501 12.41 28.91 15.71
C MET A 501 13.18 30.12 16.24
N THR A 502 12.70 31.31 15.93
CA THR A 502 13.23 32.58 16.45
C THR A 502 12.06 33.53 16.74
N GLU A 503 12.24 34.40 17.74
CA GLU A 503 11.25 35.41 18.03
C GLU A 503 11.28 36.50 16.95
N ASP A 504 10.10 37.01 16.60
CA ASP A 504 9.93 38.19 15.77
C ASP A 504 10.30 39.44 16.63
N PRO A 505 11.19 40.33 16.14
CA PRO A 505 11.69 41.46 16.90
C PRO A 505 10.61 42.47 17.35
#